data_393eb26e8aca25e745b52c52c64c5707
#
_entry.id   393eb26e8aca25e745b52c52c64c5707
#
_cell.length_a   1.000
_cell.length_b   1.000
_cell.length_c   1.000
_cell.angle_alpha   90.00
_cell.angle_beta   90.00
_cell.angle_gamma   90.00
#
_symmetry.space_group_name_H-M   'P 1'
#
loop_
_entity.id
_entity.type
_entity.pdbx_description
1 polymer ?
#
loop_
_entity_poly.entity_id
_entity_poly.type
_entity_poly.pdbx_seq_one_letter_code
_entity_poly.pdbx_strand_id
1 'polypeptide(L)'
;MKKIIIAMLLFFAAVFVMLQYYFTDIEINKYPDKETVVKEQAIEHGWVPALLPDSAYDIEETHDVEKDQLFGRFYYKEPDEKALIETLKLIPESNGTYEWKGFLFKIDREKNKVRYRNKPIE
;
A
#
# COMPACT_ATOMS: atom_id res chain seq x y z
N MET A 1 23.71 -32.93 -25.26
CA MET A 1 23.68 -32.21 -23.98
C MET A 1 23.60 -30.70 -24.13
N LYS A 2 24.36 -30.09 -25.05
CA LYS A 2 24.32 -28.64 -25.27
C LYS A 2 22.94 -28.15 -25.71
N LYS A 3 22.19 -28.91 -26.50
CA LYS A 3 20.85 -28.55 -26.96
C LYS A 3 19.84 -28.45 -25.83
N ILE A 4 19.96 -29.33 -24.84
CA ILE A 4 19.05 -29.33 -23.66
C ILE A 4 19.31 -28.11 -22.79
N ILE A 5 20.58 -27.73 -22.59
CA ILE A 5 20.99 -26.56 -21.82
C ILE A 5 20.45 -25.28 -22.48
N ILE A 6 20.60 -25.15 -23.79
CA ILE A 6 20.12 -24.02 -24.57
C ILE A 6 18.59 -23.94 -24.48
N ALA A 7 17.88 -25.06 -24.60
CA ALA A 7 16.44 -25.11 -24.49
C ALA A 7 15.97 -24.69 -23.10
N MET A 8 16.66 -25.12 -22.03
CA MET A 8 16.35 -24.71 -20.66
C MET A 8 16.57 -23.21 -20.44
N LEU A 9 17.67 -22.67 -20.96
CA LEU A 9 17.95 -21.23 -20.85
C LEU A 9 16.90 -20.40 -21.57
N LEU A 10 16.47 -20.82 -22.76
CA LEU A 10 15.40 -20.14 -23.50
C LEU A 10 14.08 -20.21 -22.75
N PHE A 11 13.78 -21.36 -22.15
CA PHE A 11 12.54 -21.51 -21.34
C PHE A 11 12.53 -20.59 -20.13
N PHE A 12 13.64 -20.54 -19.36
CA PHE A 12 13.72 -19.64 -18.20
C PHE A 12 13.67 -18.18 -18.60
N ALA A 13 14.31 -17.80 -19.73
CA ALA A 13 14.24 -16.44 -20.25
C ALA A 13 12.82 -16.06 -20.64
N ALA A 14 12.08 -16.95 -21.28
CA ALA A 14 10.69 -16.73 -21.65
C ALA A 14 9.78 -16.57 -20.42
N VAL A 15 9.97 -17.41 -19.41
CA VAL A 15 9.22 -17.33 -18.15
C VAL A 15 9.54 -16.01 -17.44
N PHE A 16 10.80 -15.59 -17.40
CA PHE A 16 11.22 -14.34 -16.78
C PHE A 16 10.56 -13.13 -17.45
N VAL A 17 10.59 -13.07 -18.78
CA VAL A 17 9.95 -11.99 -19.54
C VAL A 17 8.44 -11.98 -19.29
N MET A 18 7.83 -13.15 -19.27
CA MET A 18 6.39 -13.29 -19.02
C MET A 18 6.00 -12.80 -17.64
N LEU A 19 6.80 -13.13 -16.61
CA LEU A 19 6.58 -12.65 -15.26
C LEU A 19 6.70 -11.13 -15.17
N GLN A 20 7.69 -10.53 -15.82
CA GLN A 20 7.82 -9.08 -15.85
C GLN A 20 6.62 -8.41 -16.54
N TYR A 21 6.13 -8.99 -17.62
CA TYR A 21 4.97 -8.47 -18.31
C TYR A 21 3.71 -8.48 -17.44
N TYR A 22 3.48 -9.57 -16.71
CA TYR A 22 2.32 -9.68 -15.83
C TYR A 22 2.42 -8.79 -14.60
N PHE A 23 3.61 -8.50 -14.11
CA PHE A 23 3.78 -7.71 -12.88
C PHE A 23 4.11 -6.24 -13.14
N THR A 24 4.17 -5.80 -14.39
CA THR A 24 4.43 -4.38 -14.71
C THR A 24 3.31 -3.44 -14.31
N ASP A 25 2.09 -3.95 -14.11
CA ASP A 25 0.94 -3.14 -13.74
C ASP A 25 0.83 -2.92 -12.23
N ILE A 26 1.66 -3.59 -11.44
CA ILE A 26 1.68 -3.45 -9.99
C ILE A 26 2.91 -2.64 -9.59
N GLU A 27 2.68 -1.50 -8.94
CA GLU A 27 3.75 -0.65 -8.42
C GLU A 27 3.76 -0.70 -6.90
N ILE A 28 4.95 -0.84 -6.32
CA ILE A 28 5.17 -0.84 -4.87
C ILE A 28 6.08 0.34 -4.55
N ASN A 29 5.58 1.25 -3.72
CA ASN A 29 6.32 2.43 -3.27
C ASN A 29 6.56 2.36 -1.77
N LYS A 30 7.78 2.68 -1.35
CA LYS A 30 8.18 2.66 0.06
C LYS A 30 8.68 4.04 0.46
N TYR A 31 8.23 4.51 1.60
CA TYR A 31 8.60 5.80 2.14
C TYR A 31 9.08 5.62 3.59
N PRO A 32 10.25 6.15 3.96
CA PRO A 32 10.75 6.01 5.33
C PRO A 32 9.96 6.84 6.34
N ASP A 33 9.41 7.98 5.92
CA ASP A 33 8.69 8.91 6.79
C ASP A 33 7.68 9.75 6.00
N LYS A 34 6.92 10.57 6.73
CA LYS A 34 5.92 11.45 6.13
C LYS A 34 6.54 12.54 5.25
N GLU A 35 7.72 13.04 5.63
CA GLU A 35 8.42 14.05 4.85
C GLU A 35 8.68 13.54 3.42
N THR A 36 9.12 12.29 3.29
CA THR A 36 9.34 11.66 1.98
C THR A 36 8.04 11.52 1.20
N VAL A 37 6.95 11.14 1.88
CA VAL A 37 5.62 11.04 1.26
C VAL A 37 5.20 12.37 0.65
N VAL A 38 5.38 13.46 1.38
CA VAL A 38 5.05 14.81 0.90
C VAL A 38 5.95 15.21 -0.27
N LYS A 39 7.24 14.96 -0.16
CA LYS A 39 8.23 15.27 -1.20
C LYS A 39 7.93 14.55 -2.51
N GLU A 40 7.53 13.29 -2.43
CA GLU A 40 7.19 12.47 -3.60
C GLU A 40 5.76 12.68 -4.09
N GLN A 41 5.00 13.57 -3.44
CA GLN A 41 3.62 13.90 -3.82
C GLN A 41 2.66 12.69 -3.81
N ALA A 42 2.92 11.72 -2.93
CA ALA A 42 2.09 10.52 -2.85
C ALA A 42 0.66 10.82 -2.39
N ILE A 43 0.47 11.85 -1.56
CA ILE A 43 -0.86 12.28 -1.11
C ILE A 43 -1.65 12.89 -2.27
N GLU A 44 -1.02 13.75 -3.05
CA GLU A 44 -1.66 14.38 -4.22
C GLU A 44 -2.04 13.36 -5.29
N HIS A 45 -1.25 12.30 -5.42
CA HIS A 45 -1.57 11.20 -6.34
C HIS A 45 -2.69 10.29 -5.82
N GLY A 46 -3.10 10.44 -4.56
CA GLY A 46 -4.12 9.59 -3.97
C GLY A 46 -3.61 8.23 -3.53
N TRP A 47 -2.30 8.04 -3.45
CA TRP A 47 -1.69 6.77 -3.04
C TRP A 47 -1.57 6.63 -1.53
N VAL A 48 -1.47 7.74 -0.82
CA VAL A 48 -1.35 7.77 0.64
C VAL A 48 -2.43 8.71 1.18
N PRO A 49 -3.17 8.29 2.23
CA PRO A 49 -4.19 9.16 2.82
C PRO A 49 -3.59 10.42 3.45
N ALA A 50 -4.28 11.55 3.31
CA ALA A 50 -3.84 12.83 3.87
C ALA A 50 -3.85 12.84 5.40
N LEU A 51 -4.56 11.90 6.05
CA LEU A 51 -4.59 11.80 7.51
C LEU A 51 -3.31 11.24 8.12
N LEU A 52 -2.32 10.88 7.30
CA LEU A 52 -1.06 10.31 7.75
C LEU A 52 -0.46 11.13 8.90
N PRO A 53 -0.22 10.52 10.09
CA PRO A 53 0.35 11.26 11.22
C PRO A 53 1.79 11.70 10.95
N ASP A 54 2.22 12.77 11.63
CA ASP A 54 3.59 13.27 11.47
C ASP A 54 4.64 12.25 11.91
N SER A 55 4.29 11.37 12.85
CA SER A 55 5.20 10.32 13.33
C SER A 55 5.23 9.07 12.46
N ALA A 56 4.47 9.04 11.36
CA ALA A 56 4.40 7.87 10.49
C ALA A 56 5.77 7.50 9.92
N TYR A 57 6.04 6.21 9.90
CA TYR A 57 7.30 5.68 9.39
C TYR A 57 7.07 4.30 8.75
N ASP A 58 8.06 3.82 8.02
CA ASP A 58 8.01 2.54 7.30
C ASP A 58 6.71 2.40 6.50
N ILE A 59 6.44 3.40 5.68
CA ILE A 59 5.23 3.53 4.88
C ILE A 59 5.41 2.75 3.59
N GLU A 60 4.45 1.89 3.27
CA GLU A 60 4.46 1.13 2.03
C GLU A 60 3.10 1.24 1.36
N GLU A 61 3.12 1.47 0.05
CA GLU A 61 1.92 1.59 -0.77
C GLU A 61 2.06 0.68 -1.99
N THR A 62 1.01 -0.06 -2.33
CA THR A 62 0.96 -0.90 -3.50
C THR A 62 -0.30 -0.55 -4.28
N HIS A 63 -0.16 -0.34 -5.59
CA HIS A 63 -1.33 -0.10 -6.44
C HIS A 63 -1.24 -0.90 -7.74
N ASP A 64 -2.41 -1.30 -8.23
CA ASP A 64 -2.58 -2.00 -9.49
C ASP A 64 -3.24 -1.02 -10.46
N VAL A 65 -2.50 -0.61 -11.49
CA VAL A 65 -2.94 0.41 -12.45
C VAL A 65 -4.15 -0.06 -13.25
N GLU A 66 -4.22 -1.35 -13.58
CA GLU A 66 -5.34 -1.89 -14.37
C GLU A 66 -6.64 -2.02 -13.57
N LYS A 67 -6.54 -2.45 -12.31
CA LYS A 67 -7.71 -2.78 -11.49
C LYS A 67 -8.17 -1.63 -10.62
N ASP A 68 -7.47 -0.51 -10.63
CA ASP A 68 -7.73 0.64 -9.78
C ASP A 68 -7.84 0.26 -8.30
N GLN A 69 -7.00 -0.69 -7.88
CA GLN A 69 -6.90 -1.15 -6.50
C GLN A 69 -5.64 -0.61 -5.87
N LEU A 70 -5.79 -0.11 -4.65
CA LEU A 70 -4.69 0.48 -3.90
C LEU A 70 -4.80 0.04 -2.45
N PHE A 71 -3.69 -0.37 -1.88
CA PHE A 71 -3.62 -0.70 -0.45
C PHE A 71 -2.22 -0.38 0.06
N GLY A 72 -2.13 -0.18 1.36
CA GLY A 72 -0.85 0.13 1.96
C GLY A 72 -0.87 -0.04 3.47
N ARG A 73 0.25 0.32 4.08
CA ARG A 73 0.40 0.26 5.51
C ARG A 73 1.37 1.35 5.95
N PHE A 74 1.23 1.77 7.21
CA PHE A 74 2.22 2.62 7.86
C PHE A 74 2.20 2.33 9.36
N TYR A 75 3.30 2.69 10.00
CA TYR A 75 3.42 2.63 11.45
C TYR A 75 3.39 4.06 11.99
N TYR A 76 2.93 4.22 13.21
CA TYR A 76 2.89 5.52 13.87
C TYR A 76 3.40 5.39 15.30
N LYS A 77 3.76 6.52 15.91
CA LYS A 77 4.17 6.54 17.31
C LYS A 77 2.96 6.79 18.20
N GLU A 78 2.96 6.17 19.37
CA GLU A 78 1.83 6.16 20.31
C GLU A 78 1.20 7.55 20.58
N PRO A 79 1.97 8.65 20.72
CA PRO A 79 1.36 9.96 20.97
C PRO A 79 0.36 10.41 19.89
N ASP A 80 0.48 9.92 18.67
CA ASP A 80 -0.42 10.30 17.57
C ASP A 80 -1.66 9.41 17.47
N GLU A 81 -1.75 8.32 18.24
CA GLU A 81 -2.83 7.34 18.14
C GLU A 81 -4.21 7.96 18.40
N LYS A 82 -4.33 8.76 19.43
CA LYS A 82 -5.59 9.36 19.81
C LYS A 82 -6.15 10.27 18.70
N ALA A 83 -5.30 11.15 18.17
CA ALA A 83 -5.70 12.05 17.10
C ALA A 83 -6.10 11.29 15.84
N LEU A 84 -5.37 10.22 15.53
CA LEU A 84 -5.66 9.37 14.38
C LEU A 84 -7.03 8.70 14.52
N ILE A 85 -7.32 8.11 15.67
CA ILE A 85 -8.60 7.44 15.91
C ILE A 85 -9.76 8.43 15.90
N GLU A 86 -9.58 9.62 16.46
CA GLU A 86 -10.61 10.67 16.46
C GLU A 86 -10.94 11.18 15.06
N THR A 87 -9.98 11.15 14.14
CA THR A 87 -10.18 11.54 12.75
C THR A 87 -10.99 10.52 11.97
N LEU A 88 -10.86 9.25 12.32
CA LEU A 88 -11.51 8.15 11.61
C LEU A 88 -12.93 7.92 12.12
N LYS A 89 -13.83 7.54 11.21
CA LYS A 89 -15.18 7.13 11.58
C LYS A 89 -15.27 5.61 11.53
N LEU A 90 -15.72 5.02 12.61
CA LEU A 90 -15.95 3.58 12.65
C LEU A 90 -17.14 3.23 11.74
N ILE A 91 -16.93 2.28 10.86
CA ILE A 91 -18.00 1.72 10.03
C ILE A 91 -18.79 0.75 10.91
N PRO A 92 -20.10 0.98 11.18
CA PRO A 92 -20.84 0.17 12.12
C PRO A 92 -20.91 -1.34 11.79
N GLU A 93 -20.82 -1.66 10.52
CA GLU A 93 -20.97 -3.04 10.01
C GLU A 93 -19.67 -3.83 10.01
N SER A 94 -18.53 -3.17 10.22
CA SER A 94 -17.22 -3.81 10.14
C SER A 94 -16.45 -3.62 11.43
N ASN A 95 -16.24 -4.70 12.12
CA ASN A 95 -15.55 -4.67 13.42
C ASN A 95 -14.11 -4.14 13.27
N GLY A 96 -13.85 -2.98 13.90
CA GLY A 96 -12.51 -2.37 13.88
C GLY A 96 -12.09 -1.74 12.57
N THR A 97 -13.02 -1.57 11.62
CA THR A 97 -12.73 -0.92 10.34
C THR A 97 -13.25 0.50 10.35
N TYR A 98 -12.42 1.42 9.88
CA TYR A 98 -12.72 2.86 9.83
C TYR A 98 -12.78 3.33 8.39
N GLU A 99 -13.60 4.33 8.11
CA GLU A 99 -13.69 4.97 6.80
C GLU A 99 -13.30 6.44 6.88
N TRP A 100 -12.51 6.91 5.90
CA TRP A 100 -12.13 8.32 5.80
C TRP A 100 -11.85 8.67 4.33
N LYS A 101 -12.63 9.59 3.78
CA LYS A 101 -12.44 10.13 2.42
C LYS A 101 -12.12 9.09 1.33
N GLY A 102 -12.90 8.01 1.28
CA GLY A 102 -12.75 6.99 0.25
C GLY A 102 -11.74 5.91 0.57
N PHE A 103 -11.15 5.92 1.76
CA PHE A 103 -10.25 4.87 2.24
C PHE A 103 -10.88 4.09 3.38
N LEU A 104 -10.53 2.81 3.45
CA LEU A 104 -10.88 1.93 4.57
C LEU A 104 -9.62 1.63 5.36
N PHE A 105 -9.70 1.73 6.68
CA PHE A 105 -8.55 1.58 7.58
C PHE A 105 -8.79 0.50 8.62
N LYS A 106 -7.75 -0.28 8.90
CA LYS A 106 -7.68 -1.18 10.04
C LYS A 106 -6.47 -0.83 10.88
N ILE A 107 -6.68 -0.67 12.18
CA ILE A 107 -5.64 -0.30 13.12
C ILE A 107 -5.29 -1.48 14.01
N ASP A 108 -4.01 -1.86 14.04
CA ASP A 108 -3.46 -2.81 14.99
C ASP A 108 -2.77 -2.00 16.10
N ARG A 109 -3.47 -1.82 17.21
CA ARG A 109 -2.98 -0.98 18.31
C ARG A 109 -1.81 -1.58 19.06
N GLU A 110 -1.67 -2.90 19.04
CA GLU A 110 -0.52 -3.56 19.66
C GLU A 110 0.78 -3.25 18.94
N LYS A 111 0.72 -3.17 17.62
CA LYS A 111 1.90 -2.91 16.77
C LYS A 111 2.01 -1.46 16.33
N ASN A 112 1.06 -0.61 16.67
CA ASN A 112 0.97 0.77 16.18
C ASN A 112 1.04 0.81 14.65
N LYS A 113 0.28 -0.06 14.01
CA LYS A 113 0.30 -0.26 12.57
C LYS A 113 -1.09 0.00 12.00
N VAL A 114 -1.16 0.73 10.90
CA VAL A 114 -2.40 0.97 10.16
C VAL A 114 -2.27 0.36 8.78
N ARG A 115 -3.30 -0.39 8.39
CA ARG A 115 -3.46 -0.87 7.02
C ARG A 115 -4.61 -0.11 6.38
N TYR A 116 -4.44 0.26 5.13
CA TYR A 116 -5.50 0.97 4.40
C TYR A 116 -5.64 0.42 2.99
N ARG A 117 -6.81 0.64 2.42
CA ARG A 117 -7.11 0.33 1.03
C ARG A 117 -8.13 1.33 0.51
N ASN A 118 -8.18 1.50 -0.80
CA ASN A 118 -9.23 2.32 -1.39
C ASN A 118 -10.59 1.62 -1.28
N LYS A 119 -11.64 2.42 -1.14
CA LYS A 119 -13.00 1.89 -1.11
C LYS A 119 -13.38 1.44 -2.53
N PRO A 120 -13.92 0.21 -2.72
CA PRO A 120 -14.33 -0.22 -4.04
C PRO A 120 -15.40 0.70 -4.62
N ILE A 121 -15.27 1.00 -5.91
CA ILE A 121 -16.28 1.76 -6.64
C ILE A 121 -17.40 0.77 -7.00
N GLU A 122 -18.56 0.98 -6.45
CA GLU A 122 -19.75 0.17 -6.79
C GLU A 122 -20.47 0.71 -8.01
#